data_088765191077233669e340f75b50aa8b
#
_entry.id   088765191077233669e340f75b50aa8b
#
_cell.length_a   1.000
_cell.length_b   1.000
_cell.length_c   1.000
_cell.angle_alpha   90.00
_cell.angle_beta   90.00
_cell.angle_gamma   90.00
#
_symmetry.space_group_name_H-M   'P 1'
#
loop_
_entity.id
_entity.type
_entity.pdbx_description
1 polymer ?
#
loop_
_entity_poly.entity_id
_entity_poly.type
_entity_poly.pdbx_seq_one_letter_code
_entity_poly.pdbx_strand_id
1 'polypeptide(L)'
;MQMKKISCASLSPDDMLSLLEITRSYCGTADSWQTLRPLLERKEVWGFYKGTSLVGYALFTPSDRQLGGSVTLTCFRYRWEYNDETSLLQMMELIPTSFAARFHCLLMDVSRTHELNLDFYHRIGFCESILPSPKGRGNVVLLADLKSFPVMKKEKR
;
A
#
# COMPACT_ATOMS: atom_id res chain seq x y z
N MET A 1 -0.90 -4.99 -15.12
CA MET A 1 -1.17 -5.27 -13.70
C MET A 1 -2.55 -4.76 -13.35
N GLN A 2 -3.26 -5.45 -12.49
CA GLN A 2 -4.60 -5.07 -12.03
C GLN A 2 -4.66 -5.08 -10.51
N MET A 3 -5.53 -4.24 -9.95
CA MET A 3 -5.82 -4.20 -8.52
C MET A 3 -7.27 -4.61 -8.29
N LYS A 4 -7.49 -5.59 -7.43
CA LYS A 4 -8.83 -6.12 -7.12
C LYS A 4 -9.04 -6.23 -5.62
N LYS A 5 -10.23 -5.87 -5.16
CA LYS A 5 -10.60 -6.04 -3.75
C LYS A 5 -10.67 -7.51 -3.39
N ILE A 6 -10.09 -7.87 -2.26
CA ILE A 6 -10.08 -9.23 -1.73
C ILE A 6 -11.03 -9.30 -0.54
N SER A 7 -11.91 -10.30 -0.52
CA SER A 7 -12.73 -10.60 0.65
C SER A 7 -12.49 -12.04 1.11
N CYS A 8 -12.61 -12.29 2.41
CA CYS A 8 -12.47 -13.65 2.94
C CYS A 8 -13.45 -14.64 2.31
N ALA A 9 -14.64 -14.17 1.97
CA ALA A 9 -15.69 -15.03 1.41
C ALA A 9 -15.42 -15.45 -0.04
N SER A 10 -14.66 -14.65 -0.80
CA SER A 10 -14.38 -14.88 -2.22
C SER A 10 -12.94 -15.29 -2.50
N LEU A 11 -12.16 -15.56 -1.46
CA LEU A 11 -10.73 -15.86 -1.57
C LEU A 11 -10.53 -17.27 -2.17
N SER A 12 -9.85 -17.33 -3.32
CA SER A 12 -9.48 -18.62 -3.93
C SER A 12 -8.34 -19.29 -3.13
N PRO A 13 -8.21 -20.62 -3.20
CA PRO A 13 -7.09 -21.31 -2.56
C PRO A 13 -5.73 -20.82 -3.05
N ASP A 14 -5.58 -20.52 -4.33
CA ASP A 14 -4.33 -20.03 -4.92
C ASP A 14 -4.00 -18.64 -4.37
N ASP A 15 -4.98 -17.75 -4.27
CA ASP A 15 -4.80 -16.41 -3.69
C ASP A 15 -4.46 -16.50 -2.21
N MET A 16 -5.10 -17.41 -1.47
CA MET A 16 -4.77 -17.65 -0.06
C MET A 16 -3.32 -18.06 0.11
N LEU A 17 -2.83 -19.00 -0.69
CA LEU A 17 -1.44 -19.43 -0.65
C LEU A 17 -0.49 -18.27 -0.98
N SER A 18 -0.80 -17.48 -1.99
CA SER A 18 -0.01 -16.31 -2.37
C SER A 18 0.04 -15.26 -1.26
N LEU A 19 -1.09 -14.96 -0.63
CA LEU A 19 -1.14 -14.04 0.51
C LEU A 19 -0.29 -14.54 1.68
N LEU A 20 -0.34 -15.83 1.98
CA LEU A 20 0.46 -16.43 3.04
C LEU A 20 1.95 -16.38 2.73
N GLU A 21 2.35 -16.69 1.51
CA GLU A 21 3.75 -16.62 1.07
C GLU A 21 4.30 -15.19 1.16
N ILE A 22 3.55 -14.22 0.66
CA ILE A 22 3.94 -12.81 0.72
C ILE A 22 4.06 -12.37 2.18
N THR A 23 3.07 -12.67 3.01
CA THR A 23 3.06 -12.30 4.42
C THR A 23 4.24 -12.93 5.16
N ARG A 24 4.54 -14.19 4.90
CA ARG A 24 5.66 -14.91 5.51
C ARG A 24 7.00 -14.23 5.20
N SER A 25 7.18 -13.71 4.00
CA SER A 25 8.43 -13.05 3.62
C SER A 25 8.68 -11.76 4.40
N TYR A 26 7.63 -11.12 4.93
CA TYR A 26 7.74 -9.91 5.77
C TYR A 26 7.73 -10.19 7.27
N CYS A 27 7.00 -11.22 7.70
CA CYS A 27 6.77 -11.51 9.13
C CYS A 27 7.61 -12.70 9.65
N GLY A 28 8.38 -13.34 8.78
CA GLY A 28 9.17 -14.52 9.13
C GLY A 28 8.31 -15.77 9.33
N THR A 29 8.77 -16.69 10.19
CA THR A 29 8.14 -18.00 10.40
C THR A 29 6.93 -17.97 11.34
N ALA A 30 6.57 -16.80 11.89
CA ALA A 30 5.36 -16.66 12.69
C ALA A 30 4.14 -17.12 11.89
N ASP A 31 3.10 -17.56 12.60
CA ASP A 31 1.87 -18.03 11.98
C ASP A 31 1.24 -16.92 11.13
N SER A 32 1.57 -16.97 9.85
CA SER A 32 1.17 -15.94 8.88
C SER A 32 -0.33 -15.81 8.74
N TRP A 33 -1.06 -16.93 8.92
CA TRP A 33 -2.52 -16.91 8.84
C TRP A 33 -3.14 -16.22 10.05
N GLN A 34 -2.63 -16.45 11.25
CA GLN A 34 -3.12 -15.76 12.44
C GLN A 34 -2.88 -14.25 12.38
N THR A 35 -1.81 -13.84 11.72
CA THR A 35 -1.52 -12.43 11.49
C THR A 35 -2.41 -11.83 10.41
N LEU A 36 -2.61 -12.56 9.32
CA LEU A 36 -3.31 -12.08 8.12
C LEU A 36 -4.84 -12.06 8.29
N ARG A 37 -5.42 -13.08 8.91
CA ARG A 37 -6.87 -13.24 9.03
C ARG A 37 -7.57 -12.05 9.67
N PRO A 38 -7.12 -11.51 10.83
CA PRO A 38 -7.74 -10.34 11.40
C PRO A 38 -7.70 -9.11 10.49
N LEU A 39 -6.64 -8.98 9.70
CA LEU A 39 -6.50 -7.89 8.75
C LEU A 39 -7.51 -8.01 7.61
N LEU A 40 -7.70 -9.23 7.08
CA LEU A 40 -8.69 -9.50 6.03
C LEU A 40 -10.12 -9.25 6.50
N GLU A 41 -10.41 -9.49 7.78
CA GLU A 41 -11.75 -9.32 8.34
C GLU A 41 -12.08 -7.86 8.69
N ARG A 42 -11.07 -7.05 9.05
CA ARG A 42 -11.26 -5.71 9.61
C ARG A 42 -10.89 -4.58 8.67
N LYS A 43 -10.10 -4.84 7.64
CA LYS A 43 -9.55 -3.82 6.77
C LYS A 43 -9.96 -4.04 5.33
N GLU A 44 -9.93 -2.98 4.56
CA GLU A 44 -10.11 -3.07 3.11
C GLU A 44 -8.81 -3.54 2.49
N VAL A 45 -8.81 -4.75 1.94
CA VAL A 45 -7.65 -5.42 1.37
C VAL A 45 -7.76 -5.45 -0.14
N TRP A 46 -6.72 -5.06 -0.82
CA TRP A 46 -6.64 -5.06 -2.27
C TRP A 46 -5.42 -5.86 -2.73
N GLY A 47 -5.63 -6.77 -3.67
CA GLY A 47 -4.56 -7.55 -4.27
C GLY A 47 -4.10 -6.93 -5.58
N PHE A 48 -2.80 -7.03 -5.84
CA PHE A 48 -2.19 -6.66 -7.11
C PHE A 48 -1.91 -7.95 -7.90
N TYR A 49 -2.43 -8.01 -9.11
CA TYR A 49 -2.38 -9.20 -9.96
C TYR A 49 -1.63 -8.91 -11.25
N LYS A 50 -0.71 -9.79 -11.59
CA LYS A 50 -0.12 -9.86 -12.92
C LYS A 50 -0.68 -11.08 -13.62
N GLY A 51 -1.60 -10.87 -14.58
CA GLY A 51 -2.41 -11.97 -15.09
C GLY A 51 -3.32 -12.54 -14.00
N THR A 52 -3.21 -13.81 -13.71
CA THR A 52 -3.96 -14.49 -12.65
C THR A 52 -3.16 -14.64 -11.35
N SER A 53 -1.90 -14.22 -11.33
CA SER A 53 -1.01 -14.37 -10.17
C SER A 53 -1.09 -13.18 -9.26
N LEU A 54 -1.37 -13.41 -7.98
CA LEU A 54 -1.30 -12.40 -6.94
C LEU A 54 0.17 -12.12 -6.61
N VAL A 55 0.63 -10.90 -6.87
CA VAL A 55 2.03 -10.51 -6.69
C VAL A 55 2.26 -9.58 -5.50
N GLY A 56 1.20 -9.00 -4.96
CA GLY A 56 1.26 -8.12 -3.80
C GLY A 56 -0.12 -7.82 -3.26
N TYR A 57 -0.17 -7.16 -2.11
CA TYR A 57 -1.42 -6.69 -1.54
C TYR A 57 -1.20 -5.43 -0.72
N ALA A 58 -2.28 -4.68 -0.56
CA ALA A 58 -2.29 -3.46 0.23
C ALA A 58 -3.51 -3.44 1.14
N LEU A 59 -3.32 -2.91 2.35
CA LEU A 59 -4.37 -2.69 3.32
C LEU A 59 -4.67 -1.21 3.41
N PHE A 60 -5.92 -0.85 3.25
CA PHE A 60 -6.38 0.53 3.33
C PHE A 60 -7.35 0.70 4.49
N THR A 61 -7.19 1.81 5.19
CA THR A 61 -8.08 2.18 6.29
C THR A 61 -8.55 3.61 6.05
N PRO A 62 -9.86 3.87 5.98
CA PRO A 62 -10.36 5.24 5.94
C PRO A 62 -9.86 5.98 7.17
N SER A 63 -9.36 7.19 6.99
CA SER A 63 -8.95 8.03 8.10
C SER A 63 -10.18 8.49 8.87
N ASP A 64 -10.00 8.77 10.16
CA ASP A 64 -11.08 9.24 10.98
C ASP A 64 -11.58 10.63 10.54
N ARG A 65 -12.63 11.11 11.21
CA ARG A 65 -13.40 12.30 10.81
C ARG A 65 -12.60 13.60 10.74
N GLN A 66 -11.43 13.69 11.36
CA GLN A 66 -10.62 14.92 11.39
C GLN A 66 -9.91 15.18 10.06
N LEU A 67 -9.70 14.13 9.27
CA LEU A 67 -9.06 14.20 7.96
C LEU A 67 -10.02 13.75 6.86
N GLY A 68 -11.28 14.20 6.95
CA GLY A 68 -12.35 13.82 6.03
C GLY A 68 -11.89 13.75 4.58
N GLY A 69 -12.14 12.60 3.94
CA GLY A 69 -11.73 12.35 2.58
C GLY A 69 -10.33 11.77 2.42
N SER A 70 -9.71 11.27 3.49
CA SER A 70 -8.41 10.60 3.43
C SER A 70 -8.53 9.09 3.60
N VAL A 71 -7.68 8.34 2.92
CA VAL A 71 -7.48 6.91 3.12
C VAL A 71 -6.01 6.66 3.44
N THR A 72 -5.75 5.79 4.42
CA THR A 72 -4.40 5.45 4.83
C THR A 72 -4.01 4.08 4.28
N LEU A 73 -2.90 4.04 3.56
CA LEU A 73 -2.24 2.80 3.19
C LEU A 73 -1.46 2.30 4.41
N THR A 74 -2.03 1.33 5.13
CA THR A 74 -1.48 0.84 6.40
C THR A 74 -0.48 -0.29 6.22
N CYS A 75 -0.56 -1.00 5.11
CA CYS A 75 0.32 -2.12 4.81
C CYS A 75 0.43 -2.25 3.29
N PHE A 76 1.65 -2.37 2.81
CA PHE A 76 1.92 -2.59 1.40
C PHE A 76 3.02 -3.65 1.30
N ARG A 77 2.66 -4.82 0.80
CA ARG A 77 3.54 -5.98 0.71
C ARG A 77 3.47 -6.60 -0.67
N TYR A 78 4.60 -7.03 -1.18
CA TYR A 78 4.70 -7.61 -2.52
C TYR A 78 5.80 -8.67 -2.55
N ARG A 79 5.78 -9.52 -3.58
CA ARG A 79 6.83 -10.50 -3.79
C ARG A 79 8.14 -9.79 -4.11
N TRP A 80 9.24 -10.34 -3.61
CA TRP A 80 10.56 -9.74 -3.71
C TRP A 80 10.97 -9.45 -5.16
N GLU A 81 10.54 -10.26 -6.11
CA GLU A 81 10.82 -10.07 -7.54
C GLU A 81 10.28 -8.74 -8.08
N TYR A 82 9.34 -8.12 -7.40
CA TYR A 82 8.73 -6.84 -7.76
C TYR A 82 9.28 -5.67 -6.96
N ASN A 83 10.40 -5.86 -6.24
CA ASN A 83 11.04 -4.81 -5.47
C ASN A 83 11.94 -3.94 -6.36
N ASP A 84 11.34 -3.28 -7.33
CA ASP A 84 11.98 -2.34 -8.23
C ASP A 84 11.05 -1.15 -8.50
N GLU A 85 11.62 -0.02 -8.90
CA GLU A 85 10.85 1.22 -9.09
C GLU A 85 9.73 1.07 -10.13
N THR A 86 9.99 0.36 -11.21
CA THR A 86 9.00 0.17 -12.28
C THR A 86 7.78 -0.60 -11.77
N SER A 87 8.00 -1.69 -11.06
CA SER A 87 6.93 -2.51 -10.49
C SER A 87 6.17 -1.77 -9.41
N LEU A 88 6.88 -1.05 -8.53
CA LEU A 88 6.26 -0.25 -7.47
C LEU A 88 5.40 0.87 -8.05
N LEU A 89 5.87 1.54 -9.09
CA LEU A 89 5.11 2.58 -9.77
C LEU A 89 3.85 2.00 -10.42
N GLN A 90 3.93 0.84 -11.06
CA GLN A 90 2.76 0.17 -11.64
C GLN A 90 1.69 -0.12 -10.59
N MET A 91 2.09 -0.60 -9.41
CA MET A 91 1.16 -0.84 -8.32
C MET A 91 0.56 0.45 -7.78
N MET A 92 1.37 1.48 -7.58
CA MET A 92 0.92 2.77 -7.07
C MET A 92 -0.03 3.49 -8.03
N GLU A 93 0.16 3.37 -9.33
CA GLU A 93 -0.73 3.95 -10.35
C GLU A 93 -2.15 3.40 -10.30
N LEU A 94 -2.35 2.20 -9.79
CA LEU A 94 -3.66 1.58 -9.68
C LEU A 94 -4.50 2.12 -8.52
N ILE A 95 -3.86 2.70 -7.50
CA ILE A 95 -4.54 3.16 -6.29
C ILE A 95 -5.56 4.28 -6.58
N PRO A 96 -5.23 5.34 -7.31
CA PRO A 96 -6.21 6.40 -7.60
C PRO A 96 -7.44 5.92 -8.34
N THR A 97 -7.30 4.96 -9.23
CA THR A 97 -8.43 4.40 -9.99
C THR A 97 -9.52 3.86 -9.08
N SER A 98 -9.13 3.24 -7.96
CA SER A 98 -10.08 2.64 -7.02
C SER A 98 -10.54 3.59 -5.92
N PHE A 99 -9.74 4.60 -5.56
CA PHE A 99 -9.97 5.42 -4.38
C PHE A 99 -10.26 6.91 -4.66
N ALA A 100 -9.88 7.45 -5.82
CA ALA A 100 -10.02 8.89 -6.09
C ALA A 100 -11.48 9.36 -6.10
N ALA A 101 -12.45 8.48 -6.39
CA ALA A 101 -13.87 8.81 -6.34
C ALA A 101 -14.41 8.95 -4.91
N ARG A 102 -13.78 8.28 -3.94
CA ARG A 102 -14.23 8.26 -2.53
C ARG A 102 -13.39 9.16 -1.63
N PHE A 103 -12.12 9.36 -1.95
CA PHE A 103 -11.16 10.05 -1.10
C PHE A 103 -10.37 11.09 -1.90
N HIS A 104 -9.93 12.14 -1.22
CA HIS A 104 -9.09 13.19 -1.79
C HIS A 104 -7.60 12.91 -1.60
N CYS A 105 -7.22 12.35 -0.47
CA CYS A 105 -5.84 12.17 -0.07
C CYS A 105 -5.52 10.72 0.26
N LEU A 106 -4.29 10.32 -0.08
CA LEU A 106 -3.69 9.08 0.33
C LEU A 106 -2.61 9.38 1.37
N LEU A 107 -2.72 8.73 2.53
CA LEU A 107 -1.74 8.83 3.61
C LEU A 107 -0.94 7.53 3.69
N MET A 108 0.32 7.64 4.07
CA MET A 108 1.18 6.49 4.29
C MET A 108 2.18 6.79 5.41
N ASP A 109 2.29 5.86 6.36
CA ASP A 109 3.24 5.96 7.47
C ASP A 109 4.50 5.15 7.13
N VAL A 110 5.63 5.82 7.02
CA VAL A 110 6.88 5.23 6.54
C VAL A 110 8.01 5.47 7.54
N SER A 111 8.86 4.47 7.72
CA SER A 111 10.06 4.61 8.55
C SER A 111 11.08 5.53 7.88
N ARG A 112 11.64 6.45 8.67
CA ARG A 112 12.73 7.36 8.21
C ARG A 112 14.02 6.63 7.88
N THR A 113 14.19 5.40 8.35
CA THR A 113 15.38 4.60 8.05
C THR A 113 15.40 4.05 6.63
N HIS A 114 14.28 4.10 5.92
CA HIS A 114 14.18 3.67 4.52
C HIS A 114 14.32 4.85 3.56
N GLU A 115 15.48 5.50 3.55
CA GLU A 115 15.74 6.70 2.73
C GLU A 115 15.47 6.50 1.24
N LEU A 116 15.85 5.34 0.68
CA LEU A 116 15.62 5.04 -0.72
C LEU A 116 14.12 4.99 -1.06
N ASN A 117 13.32 4.43 -0.16
CA ASN A 117 11.88 4.39 -0.34
C ASN A 117 11.26 5.78 -0.20
N LEU A 118 11.74 6.59 0.75
CA LEU A 118 11.29 7.97 0.91
C LEU A 118 11.56 8.79 -0.35
N ASP A 119 12.74 8.68 -0.93
CA ASP A 119 13.09 9.37 -2.17
C ASP A 119 12.16 8.98 -3.32
N PHE A 120 11.90 7.69 -3.48
CA PHE A 120 10.95 7.20 -4.47
C PHE A 120 9.55 7.78 -4.26
N TYR A 121 9.04 7.77 -3.03
CA TYR A 121 7.71 8.29 -2.73
C TYR A 121 7.62 9.80 -2.96
N HIS A 122 8.66 10.56 -2.62
CA HIS A 122 8.72 12.00 -2.94
C HIS A 122 8.68 12.26 -4.45
N ARG A 123 9.40 11.48 -5.22
CA ARG A 123 9.44 11.62 -6.68
C ARG A 123 8.09 11.37 -7.33
N ILE A 124 7.28 10.46 -6.80
CA ILE A 124 5.96 10.14 -7.37
C ILE A 124 4.83 10.99 -6.84
N GLY A 125 5.09 11.91 -5.93
CA GLY A 125 4.12 12.92 -5.51
C GLY A 125 3.73 12.96 -4.05
N PHE A 126 4.34 12.14 -3.19
CA PHE A 126 4.12 12.24 -1.76
C PHE A 126 4.90 13.41 -1.16
N CYS A 127 4.28 14.11 -0.22
CA CYS A 127 4.90 15.14 0.60
C CYS A 127 4.86 14.74 2.07
N GLU A 128 5.82 15.20 2.87
CA GLU A 128 5.74 15.00 4.31
C GLU A 128 4.57 15.81 4.89
N SER A 129 3.76 15.15 5.69
CA SER A 129 2.67 15.77 6.42
C SER A 129 3.18 16.31 7.75
N ILE A 130 2.55 17.38 8.25
CA ILE A 130 2.76 17.87 9.61
C ILE A 130 2.17 16.95 10.68
N LEU A 131 1.38 15.97 10.28
CA LEU A 131 0.75 15.03 11.21
C LEU A 131 1.82 14.13 11.85
N PRO A 132 1.79 13.97 13.18
CA PRO A 132 2.71 13.05 13.83
C PRO A 132 2.35 11.60 13.49
N SER A 133 3.37 10.76 13.29
CA SER A 133 3.15 9.33 13.15
C SER A 133 2.72 8.72 14.49
N PRO A 134 1.66 7.89 14.51
CA PRO A 134 1.29 7.14 15.71
C PRO A 134 2.39 6.13 16.12
N LYS A 135 3.31 5.81 15.23
CA LYS A 135 4.44 4.90 15.50
C LYS A 135 5.65 5.61 16.11
N GLY A 136 5.60 6.94 16.30
CA GLY A 136 6.65 7.71 16.95
C GLY A 136 7.58 8.44 15.98
N ARG A 137 8.67 9.02 16.53
CA ARG A 137 9.58 9.92 15.81
C ARG A 137 10.43 9.25 14.73
N GLY A 138 10.56 7.94 14.75
CA GLY A 138 11.27 7.19 13.72
C GLY A 138 10.51 7.05 12.41
N ASN A 139 9.25 7.50 12.37
CA ASN A 139 8.39 7.41 11.22
C ASN A 139 7.90 8.80 10.78
N VAL A 140 7.54 8.90 9.52
CA VAL A 140 6.94 10.09 8.91
C VAL A 140 5.64 9.71 8.22
N VAL A 141 4.66 10.58 8.30
CA VAL A 141 3.40 10.43 7.55
C VAL A 141 3.54 11.18 6.23
N LEU A 142 3.42 10.45 5.13
CA LEU A 142 3.42 10.99 3.79
C LEU A 142 2.00 11.19 3.30
N LEU A 143 1.80 12.23 2.49
CA LEU A 143 0.50 12.60 1.95
C LEU A 143 0.61 12.83 0.45
N ALA A 144 -0.33 12.27 -0.32
CA ALA A 144 -0.48 12.49 -1.75
C ALA A 144 -1.91 12.87 -2.09
N ASP A 145 -2.07 13.76 -3.06
CA ASP A 145 -3.38 14.09 -3.63
C ASP A 145 -3.76 13.00 -4.64
N LEU A 146 -4.84 12.27 -4.38
CA LEU A 146 -5.29 11.18 -5.24
C LEU A 146 -5.68 11.62 -6.66
N LYS A 147 -6.04 12.87 -6.87
CA LYS A 147 -6.40 13.37 -8.20
C LYS A 147 -5.20 13.54 -9.12
N SER A 148 -4.04 13.83 -8.55
CA SER A 148 -2.81 14.07 -9.31
C SER A 148 -1.75 12.97 -9.12
N PHE A 149 -2.01 12.02 -8.24
CA PHE A 149 -1.08 10.93 -7.91
C PHE A 149 -1.22 9.75 -8.89
N PRO A 150 -0.16 9.08 -9.28
CA PRO A 150 1.23 9.47 -9.06
C PRO A 150 1.70 10.51 -10.07
N VAL A 151 2.56 11.41 -9.62
CA VAL A 151 3.19 12.39 -10.49
C VAL A 151 4.65 11.97 -10.70
N MET A 152 4.98 11.58 -11.92
CA MET A 152 6.38 11.39 -12.29
C MET A 152 7.01 12.75 -12.59
N LYS A 153 7.84 13.22 -11.66
CA LYS A 153 8.70 14.35 -11.97
C LYS A 153 9.73 13.90 -13.00
N LYS A 154 9.66 14.47 -14.20
CA LYS A 154 10.70 14.26 -15.19
C LYS A 154 12.02 14.73 -14.58
N GLU A 155 13.04 13.87 -14.58
CA GLU A 155 14.38 14.28 -14.24
C GLU A 155 14.79 15.44 -15.16
N LYS A 156 15.14 16.56 -14.57
CA LYS A 156 15.75 17.66 -15.32
C LYS A 156 17.15 17.20 -15.71
N ARG A 157 17.33 16.92 -16.96
CA ARG A 157 18.66 16.70 -17.51
C ARG A 157 19.40 18.03 -17.63
#